data_93ac5f6f58805752ac241edaf0df8ab2
#
_entry.id   93ac5f6f58805752ac241edaf0df8ab2
#
_cell.length_a   1.000
_cell.length_b   1.000
_cell.length_c   1.000
_cell.angle_alpha   90.00
_cell.angle_beta   90.00
_cell.angle_gamma   90.00
#
_symmetry.space_group_name_H-M   'P 1'
#
loop_
_entity.id
_entity.type
_entity.pdbx_description
1 polymer ?
#
loop_
_entity_poly.entity_id
_entity_poly.type
_entity_poly.pdbx_seq_one_letter_code
_entity_poly.pdbx_strand_id
1 'polypeptide(L)'
;MVIGVLKEIKGNEYRVAAVPATVHEIVRHGHTVYVETGAGVGSGFSDAQYEAAGAIVADTNTVWEKADLYYKVKELFPQEFKWMNKDKILFTYIHSNAHPDETDTLLNSHVSAVAYEDVQDEEGKFPLLRPMSELAGKGGFLAALHFAQSVNGGPGKLLANVTGVETPIITMLGCGVVGL
;
A
#
# COMPACT_ATOMS: atom_id res chain seq x y z
N MET A 1 -9.03 10.53 18.59
CA MET A 1 -8.76 9.17 18.10
C MET A 1 -7.26 8.92 18.13
N VAL A 2 -6.84 7.72 18.46
CA VAL A 2 -5.44 7.29 18.40
C VAL A 2 -5.23 6.51 17.11
N ILE A 3 -4.28 6.93 16.27
CA ILE A 3 -3.99 6.30 14.98
C ILE A 3 -2.63 5.63 15.05
N GLY A 4 -2.56 4.36 14.66
CA GLY A 4 -1.33 3.58 14.62
C GLY A 4 -0.86 3.38 13.19
N VAL A 5 0.29 3.94 12.84
CA VAL A 5 0.98 3.69 11.57
C VAL A 5 1.94 2.54 11.77
N LEU A 6 1.61 1.41 11.17
CA LEU A 6 2.33 0.16 11.34
C LEU A 6 3.40 -0.03 10.26
N LYS A 7 4.44 -0.73 10.63
CA LYS A 7 5.47 -1.17 9.69
C LYS A 7 4.94 -2.33 8.87
N GLU A 8 5.14 -2.27 7.55
CA GLU A 8 4.77 -3.37 6.68
C GLU A 8 5.71 -4.57 6.86
N ILE A 9 5.13 -5.76 6.96
CA ILE A 9 5.84 -7.02 7.17
C ILE A 9 5.84 -7.91 5.92
N LYS A 10 5.15 -7.50 4.87
CA LYS A 10 5.16 -8.17 3.57
C LYS A 10 6.53 -8.09 2.92
N GLY A 11 7.02 -9.21 2.42
CA GLY A 11 8.30 -9.23 1.69
C GLY A 11 8.30 -8.26 0.52
N ASN A 12 9.36 -7.44 0.42
CA ASN A 12 9.53 -6.40 -0.62
C ASN A 12 8.49 -5.26 -0.58
N GLU A 13 7.77 -5.08 0.53
CA GLU A 13 6.95 -3.90 0.76
C GLU A 13 7.72 -2.89 1.58
N TYR A 14 8.05 -1.76 0.98
CA TYR A 14 8.85 -0.69 1.58
C TYR A 14 8.04 0.59 1.84
N ARG A 15 6.76 0.60 1.42
CA ARG A 15 5.88 1.75 1.62
C ARG A 15 5.44 1.84 3.07
N VAL A 16 5.03 3.03 3.46
CA VAL A 16 4.40 3.33 4.74
C VAL A 16 3.07 4.04 4.49
N ALA A 17 2.07 3.77 5.32
CA ALA A 17 0.72 4.31 5.12
C ALA A 17 0.65 5.84 5.28
N ALA A 18 1.44 6.41 6.18
CA ALA A 18 1.51 7.85 6.39
C ALA A 18 2.96 8.32 6.41
N VAL A 19 3.29 9.30 5.58
CA VAL A 19 4.58 10.01 5.62
C VAL A 19 4.56 11.10 6.71
N PRO A 20 5.72 11.62 7.16
CA PRO A 20 5.76 12.64 8.23
C PRO A 20 4.85 13.85 7.98
N ALA A 21 4.73 14.32 6.75
CA ALA A 21 3.83 15.42 6.40
C ALA A 21 2.35 15.07 6.66
N THR A 22 1.93 13.85 6.32
CA THR A 22 0.58 13.35 6.61
C THR A 22 0.35 13.23 8.11
N VAL A 23 1.33 12.71 8.85
CA VAL A 23 1.27 12.62 10.32
C VAL A 23 1.12 14.00 10.95
N HIS A 24 1.88 15.00 10.49
CA HIS A 24 1.75 16.37 10.95
C HIS A 24 0.31 16.91 10.80
N GLU A 25 -0.31 16.68 9.65
CA GLU A 25 -1.70 17.11 9.40
C GLU A 25 -2.70 16.37 10.32
N ILE A 26 -2.53 15.08 10.53
CA ILE A 26 -3.37 14.29 11.44
C ILE A 26 -3.26 14.82 12.88
N VAL A 27 -2.05 15.08 13.35
CA VAL A 27 -1.78 15.64 14.68
C VAL A 27 -2.38 17.04 14.81
N ARG A 28 -2.23 17.88 13.78
CA ARG A 28 -2.81 19.23 13.75
C ARG A 28 -4.33 19.25 13.85
N HIS A 29 -4.99 18.17 13.42
CA HIS A 29 -6.43 17.98 13.55
C HIS A 29 -6.85 17.38 14.91
N GLY A 30 -5.93 17.31 15.88
CA GLY A 30 -6.23 16.91 17.25
C GLY A 30 -6.23 15.39 17.49
N HIS A 31 -5.64 14.62 16.58
CA HIS A 31 -5.46 13.18 16.76
C HIS A 31 -4.09 12.87 17.35
N THR A 32 -3.97 11.75 18.07
CA THR A 32 -2.69 11.20 18.51
C THR A 32 -2.22 10.17 17.50
N VAL A 33 -0.97 10.25 17.06
CA VAL A 33 -0.40 9.29 16.11
C VAL A 33 0.75 8.53 16.76
N TYR A 34 0.63 7.22 16.80
CA TYR A 34 1.73 6.30 17.09
C TYR A 34 2.30 5.79 15.79
N VAL A 35 3.62 5.76 15.66
CA VAL A 35 4.32 5.20 14.49
C VAL A 35 5.23 4.09 14.97
N GLU A 36 5.15 2.93 14.35
CA GLU A 36 6.02 1.82 14.68
C GLU A 36 7.48 2.15 14.30
N THR A 37 8.40 1.87 15.21
CA THR A 37 9.85 2.08 15.02
C THR A 37 10.31 1.51 13.67
N GLY A 38 10.91 2.36 12.85
CA GLY A 38 11.43 1.99 11.54
C GLY A 38 10.37 1.79 10.47
N ALA A 39 9.09 2.15 10.69
CA ALA A 39 8.02 1.99 9.69
C ALA A 39 8.30 2.76 8.39
N GLY A 40 8.87 3.95 8.49
CA GLY A 40 9.15 4.81 7.32
C GLY A 40 10.49 4.57 6.65
N VAL A 41 11.39 3.79 7.23
CA VAL A 41 12.79 3.66 6.77
C VAL A 41 12.86 3.19 5.32
N GLY A 42 12.03 2.21 4.93
CA GLY A 42 11.98 1.71 3.56
C GLY A 42 11.53 2.75 2.53
N SER A 43 10.79 3.77 2.97
CA SER A 43 10.36 4.92 2.16
C SER A 43 11.26 6.16 2.32
N GLY A 44 12.40 6.04 3.02
CA GLY A 44 13.37 7.12 3.22
C GLY A 44 13.05 8.08 4.37
N PHE A 45 12.14 7.72 5.29
CA PHE A 45 11.76 8.52 6.45
C PHE A 45 12.27 7.89 7.75
N SER A 46 13.04 8.66 8.52
CA SER A 46 13.54 8.24 9.83
C SER A 46 12.51 8.45 10.93
N ASP A 47 12.66 7.72 12.04
CA ASP A 47 11.84 7.88 13.24
C ASP A 47 11.87 9.34 13.77
N ALA A 48 13.02 9.98 13.74
CA ALA A 48 13.16 11.38 14.16
C ALA A 48 12.30 12.36 13.31
N GLN A 49 12.08 12.06 12.03
CA GLN A 49 11.19 12.88 11.20
C GLN A 49 9.71 12.70 11.59
N TYR A 50 9.31 11.52 12.03
CA TYR A 50 7.97 11.29 12.59
C TYR A 50 7.78 11.97 13.94
N GLU A 51 8.78 11.92 14.83
CA GLU A 51 8.75 12.64 16.10
C GLU A 51 8.65 14.15 15.88
N ALA A 52 9.44 14.70 14.95
CA ALA A 52 9.36 16.11 14.57
C ALA A 52 7.99 16.51 13.98
N ALA A 53 7.27 15.57 13.37
CA ALA A 53 5.90 15.74 12.88
C ALA A 53 4.83 15.64 13.98
N GLY A 54 5.23 15.31 15.21
CA GLY A 54 4.35 15.20 16.38
C GLY A 54 3.86 13.79 16.69
N ALA A 55 4.43 12.76 16.04
CA ALA A 55 4.12 11.38 16.37
C ALA A 55 4.87 10.89 17.62
N ILE A 56 4.33 9.83 18.21
CA ILE A 56 4.98 9.03 19.24
C ILE A 56 5.53 7.77 18.56
N VAL A 57 6.86 7.65 18.46
CA VAL A 57 7.49 6.44 17.93
C VAL A 57 7.54 5.39 19.03
N ALA A 58 7.11 4.17 18.72
CA ALA A 58 6.99 3.08 19.69
C ALA A 58 7.24 1.71 19.06
N ASP A 59 7.40 0.69 19.91
CA ASP A 59 7.48 -0.70 19.45
C ASP A 59 6.14 -1.21 18.90
N THR A 60 6.22 -2.30 18.13
CA THR A 60 5.09 -2.93 17.47
C THR A 60 3.90 -3.17 18.40
N ASN A 61 4.13 -3.78 19.58
CA ASN A 61 3.05 -4.14 20.49
C ASN A 61 2.35 -2.88 21.04
N THR A 62 3.14 -1.88 21.41
CA THR A 62 2.62 -0.59 21.91
C THR A 62 1.74 0.08 20.86
N VAL A 63 2.13 0.08 19.58
CA VAL A 63 1.31 0.68 18.52
C VAL A 63 -0.01 -0.06 18.36
N TRP A 64 0.01 -1.42 18.29
CA TRP A 64 -1.21 -2.22 18.17
C TRP A 64 -2.15 -2.05 19.37
N GLU A 65 -1.63 -1.98 20.59
CA GLU A 65 -2.42 -1.82 21.80
C GLU A 65 -3.07 -0.44 21.89
N LYS A 66 -2.32 0.63 21.62
CA LYS A 66 -2.75 2.01 21.82
C LYS A 66 -3.68 2.53 20.74
N ALA A 67 -3.53 2.07 19.50
CA ALA A 67 -4.29 2.62 18.39
C ALA A 67 -5.76 2.19 18.41
N ASP A 68 -6.64 3.13 18.07
CA ASP A 68 -8.05 2.89 17.75
C ASP A 68 -8.19 2.53 16.26
N LEU A 69 -7.37 3.15 15.41
CA LEU A 69 -7.33 2.94 13.97
C LEU A 69 -5.94 2.45 13.55
N TYR A 70 -5.91 1.33 12.89
CA TYR A 70 -4.72 0.75 12.29
C TYR A 70 -4.60 1.23 10.84
N TYR A 71 -3.54 1.98 10.55
CA TYR A 71 -3.26 2.58 9.26
C TYR A 71 -2.09 1.85 8.60
N LYS A 72 -2.41 0.99 7.63
CA LYS A 72 -1.48 0.10 6.92
C LYS A 72 -1.53 0.35 5.42
N VAL A 73 -0.61 -0.24 4.68
CA VAL A 73 -0.63 -0.29 3.21
C VAL A 73 -1.19 -1.61 2.72
N LYS A 74 -0.76 -2.73 3.31
CA LYS A 74 -1.08 -4.08 2.83
C LYS A 74 -2.00 -4.85 3.76
N GLU A 75 -2.51 -5.95 3.22
CA GLU A 75 -3.33 -6.94 3.90
C GLU A 75 -2.72 -7.38 5.24
N LEU A 76 -3.56 -7.89 6.14
CA LEU A 76 -3.11 -8.46 7.40
C LEU A 76 -2.47 -9.83 7.22
N PHE A 77 -1.46 -10.10 8.00
CA PHE A 77 -0.82 -11.40 8.11
C PHE A 77 -1.26 -12.14 9.38
N PRO A 78 -1.16 -13.48 9.44
CA PRO A 78 -1.67 -14.27 10.57
C PRO A 78 -1.19 -13.80 11.96
N GLN A 79 0.04 -13.30 12.05
CA GLN A 79 0.58 -12.78 13.33
C GLN A 79 -0.09 -11.47 13.78
N GLU A 80 -0.78 -10.76 12.87
CA GLU A 80 -1.49 -9.52 13.15
C GLU A 80 -2.97 -9.76 13.52
N PHE A 81 -3.54 -10.90 13.18
CA PHE A 81 -4.96 -11.22 13.38
C PHE A 81 -5.43 -11.08 14.83
N LYS A 82 -4.57 -11.40 15.79
CA LYS A 82 -4.86 -11.31 17.23
C LYS A 82 -5.24 -9.91 17.71
N TRP A 83 -4.92 -8.87 16.95
CA TRP A 83 -5.20 -7.49 17.30
C TRP A 83 -6.59 -7.02 16.81
N MET A 84 -7.22 -7.79 15.95
CA MET A 84 -8.53 -7.43 15.40
C MET A 84 -9.64 -7.68 16.42
N ASN A 85 -10.48 -6.67 16.64
CA ASN A 85 -11.67 -6.77 17.47
C ASN A 85 -12.65 -5.63 17.11
N LYS A 86 -13.87 -5.72 17.65
CA LYS A 86 -15.00 -4.81 17.36
C LYS A 86 -14.77 -3.33 17.68
N ASP A 87 -13.81 -3.02 18.55
CA ASP A 87 -13.53 -1.66 19.02
C ASP A 87 -12.43 -0.98 18.21
N LYS A 88 -11.94 -1.66 17.17
CA LYS A 88 -10.85 -1.18 16.29
C LYS A 88 -11.36 -0.88 14.89
N ILE A 89 -10.59 -0.03 14.19
CA ILE A 89 -10.78 0.29 12.79
C ILE A 89 -9.51 -0.15 12.05
N LEU A 90 -9.68 -0.87 10.95
CA LEU A 90 -8.59 -1.19 10.02
C LEU A 90 -8.76 -0.38 8.74
N PHE A 91 -7.73 0.34 8.31
CA PHE A 91 -7.72 1.11 7.08
C PHE A 91 -6.48 0.75 6.25
N THR A 92 -6.68 -0.03 5.19
CA THR A 92 -5.62 -0.63 4.35
C THR A 92 -6.17 -1.14 3.02
N TYR A 93 -5.30 -1.62 2.10
CA TYR A 93 -5.70 -2.50 1.00
C TYR A 93 -5.96 -3.91 1.58
N ILE A 94 -7.16 -4.44 1.40
CA ILE A 94 -7.60 -5.72 1.98
C ILE A 94 -7.49 -6.86 0.95
N HIS A 95 -7.98 -6.66 -0.27
CA HIS A 95 -8.00 -7.69 -1.31
C HIS A 95 -8.69 -9.00 -0.88
N SER A 96 -9.85 -8.91 -0.24
CA SER A 96 -10.56 -10.01 0.44
C SER A 96 -10.71 -11.29 -0.38
N ASN A 97 -10.90 -11.19 -1.71
CA ASN A 97 -10.98 -12.36 -2.58
C ASN A 97 -9.68 -13.17 -2.68
N ALA A 98 -8.54 -12.54 -2.41
CA ALA A 98 -7.22 -13.18 -2.49
C ALA A 98 -6.74 -13.73 -1.12
N HIS A 99 -7.37 -13.29 -0.02
CA HIS A 99 -6.95 -13.58 1.35
C HIS A 99 -8.13 -14.10 2.20
N PRO A 100 -8.57 -15.37 2.02
CA PRO A 100 -9.71 -15.94 2.76
C PRO A 100 -9.54 -15.91 4.28
N ASP A 101 -8.34 -16.25 4.78
CA ASP A 101 -8.06 -16.29 6.23
C ASP A 101 -8.14 -14.90 6.88
N GLU A 102 -7.69 -13.87 6.17
CA GLU A 102 -7.87 -12.48 6.59
C GLU A 102 -9.36 -12.11 6.60
N THR A 103 -10.08 -12.44 5.54
CA THR A 103 -11.50 -12.14 5.41
C THR A 103 -12.30 -12.79 6.55
N ASP A 104 -12.04 -14.06 6.86
CA ASP A 104 -12.64 -14.75 8.00
C ASP A 104 -12.30 -14.08 9.33
N THR A 105 -11.06 -13.63 9.49
CA THR A 105 -10.63 -12.90 10.68
C THR A 105 -11.37 -11.58 10.83
N LEU A 106 -11.50 -10.79 9.76
CA LEU A 106 -12.22 -9.52 9.78
C LEU A 106 -13.70 -9.71 10.15
N LEU A 107 -14.35 -10.72 9.56
CA LEU A 107 -15.74 -11.05 9.85
C LEU A 107 -15.94 -11.52 11.31
N ASN A 108 -15.11 -12.44 11.78
CA ASN A 108 -15.24 -13.03 13.11
C ASN A 108 -14.87 -12.05 14.24
N SER A 109 -13.95 -11.14 14.01
CA SER A 109 -13.53 -10.12 14.98
C SER A 109 -14.49 -8.94 15.08
N HIS A 110 -15.38 -8.76 14.10
CA HIS A 110 -16.27 -7.62 13.97
C HIS A 110 -15.53 -6.27 13.93
N VAL A 111 -14.27 -6.24 13.50
CA VAL A 111 -13.53 -5.00 13.30
C VAL A 111 -14.18 -4.16 12.20
N SER A 112 -14.13 -2.83 12.35
CA SER A 112 -14.56 -1.93 11.29
C SER A 112 -13.47 -1.83 10.22
N ALA A 113 -13.56 -2.64 9.16
CA ALA A 113 -12.57 -2.65 8.09
C ALA A 113 -13.00 -1.74 6.92
N VAL A 114 -12.10 -0.83 6.52
CA VAL A 114 -12.28 0.07 5.38
C VAL A 114 -11.17 -0.22 4.37
N ALA A 115 -11.56 -0.79 3.23
CA ALA A 115 -10.63 -1.10 2.16
C ALA A 115 -10.32 0.14 1.32
N TYR A 116 -9.05 0.44 1.08
CA TYR A 116 -8.65 1.56 0.20
C TYR A 116 -9.23 1.43 -1.20
N GLU A 117 -9.28 0.19 -1.71
CA GLU A 117 -9.80 -0.11 -3.04
C GLU A 117 -11.28 0.19 -3.22
N ASP A 118 -12.05 0.30 -2.12
CA ASP A 118 -13.49 0.54 -2.14
C ASP A 118 -13.86 1.99 -1.80
N VAL A 119 -12.88 2.83 -1.44
CA VAL A 119 -13.13 4.26 -1.17
C VAL A 119 -13.47 4.97 -2.47
N GLN A 120 -14.66 5.57 -2.53
CA GLN A 120 -15.14 6.34 -3.67
C GLN A 120 -15.26 7.83 -3.32
N ASP A 121 -15.01 8.67 -4.31
CA ASP A 121 -15.36 10.09 -4.24
C ASP A 121 -16.84 10.30 -4.60
N GLU A 122 -17.28 11.57 -4.57
CA GLU A 122 -18.67 11.96 -4.88
C GLU A 122 -19.07 11.63 -6.33
N GLU A 123 -18.09 11.43 -7.22
CA GLU A 123 -18.29 11.05 -8.62
C GLU A 123 -18.24 9.53 -8.86
N GLY A 124 -18.07 8.73 -7.80
CA GLY A 124 -17.95 7.27 -7.87
C GLY A 124 -16.60 6.77 -8.37
N LYS A 125 -15.57 7.62 -8.38
CA LYS A 125 -14.20 7.23 -8.74
C LYS A 125 -13.47 6.69 -7.51
N PHE A 126 -12.41 5.93 -7.72
CA PHE A 126 -11.60 5.31 -6.68
C PHE A 126 -10.26 6.05 -6.50
N PRO A 127 -10.22 7.15 -5.72
CA PRO A 127 -9.05 8.03 -5.62
C PRO A 127 -7.83 7.35 -5.00
N LEU A 128 -8.02 6.35 -4.14
CA LEU A 128 -6.91 5.62 -3.52
C LEU A 128 -6.42 4.45 -4.40
N LEU A 129 -7.31 3.80 -5.15
CA LEU A 129 -6.95 2.70 -6.05
C LEU A 129 -6.29 3.19 -7.34
N ARG A 130 -6.76 4.29 -7.90
CA ARG A 130 -6.32 4.79 -9.21
C ARG A 130 -4.80 4.98 -9.33
N PRO A 131 -4.09 5.64 -8.39
CA PRO A 131 -2.64 5.79 -8.48
C PRO A 131 -1.89 4.46 -8.49
N MET A 132 -2.39 3.45 -7.77
CA MET A 132 -1.79 2.12 -7.74
C MET A 132 -1.99 1.39 -9.06
N SER A 133 -3.16 1.53 -9.68
CA SER A 133 -3.44 0.99 -11.01
C SER A 133 -2.54 1.62 -12.08
N GLU A 134 -2.33 2.93 -12.04
CA GLU A 134 -1.42 3.64 -12.95
C GLU A 134 0.03 3.18 -12.78
N LEU A 135 0.49 3.02 -11.53
CA LEU A 135 1.83 2.49 -11.25
C LEU A 135 2.00 1.04 -11.70
N ALA A 136 0.97 0.21 -11.54
CA ALA A 136 0.98 -1.18 -12.00
C ALA A 136 1.11 -1.27 -13.53
N GLY A 137 0.38 -0.44 -14.27
CA GLY A 137 0.47 -0.37 -15.73
C GLY A 137 1.85 0.06 -16.21
N LYS A 138 2.38 1.15 -15.67
CA LYS A 138 3.73 1.63 -16.00
C LYS A 138 4.81 0.62 -15.64
N GLY A 139 4.73 0.03 -14.45
CA GLY A 139 5.66 -1.01 -13.98
C GLY A 139 5.58 -2.28 -14.83
N GLY A 140 4.38 -2.70 -15.23
CA GLY A 140 4.15 -3.84 -16.11
C GLY A 140 4.80 -3.64 -17.49
N PHE A 141 4.67 -2.46 -18.07
CA PHE A 141 5.32 -2.14 -19.34
C PHE A 141 6.86 -2.13 -19.22
N LEU A 142 7.42 -1.53 -18.16
CA LEU A 142 8.85 -1.58 -17.90
C LEU A 142 9.37 -3.01 -17.71
N ALA A 143 8.62 -3.85 -17.01
CA ALA A 143 8.94 -5.27 -16.86
C ALA A 143 8.90 -6.02 -18.20
N ALA A 144 7.92 -5.74 -19.05
CA ALA A 144 7.86 -6.30 -20.39
C ALA A 144 9.10 -5.93 -21.25
N LEU A 145 9.53 -4.65 -21.19
CA LEU A 145 10.75 -4.21 -21.84
C LEU A 145 12.00 -4.93 -21.30
N HIS A 146 12.07 -5.11 -19.99
CA HIS A 146 13.18 -5.82 -19.35
C HIS A 146 13.25 -7.28 -19.81
N PHE A 147 12.14 -8.01 -19.73
CA PHE A 147 12.10 -9.43 -20.11
C PHE A 147 12.10 -9.68 -21.62
N ALA A 148 11.89 -8.68 -22.48
CA ALA A 148 12.05 -8.80 -23.92
C ALA A 148 13.53 -8.87 -24.34
N GLN A 149 14.47 -8.46 -23.50
CA GLN A 149 15.90 -8.41 -23.79
C GLN A 149 16.57 -9.79 -23.64
N SER A 150 17.46 -10.14 -24.55
CA SER A 150 18.19 -11.42 -24.53
C SER A 150 19.11 -11.56 -23.32
N VAL A 151 19.69 -10.48 -22.83
CA VAL A 151 20.53 -10.45 -21.63
C VAL A 151 19.76 -10.82 -20.34
N ASN A 152 18.44 -10.71 -20.37
CA ASN A 152 17.52 -11.07 -19.28
C ASN A 152 16.75 -12.38 -19.58
N GLY A 153 17.23 -13.19 -20.52
CA GLY A 153 16.63 -14.47 -20.91
C GLY A 153 15.43 -14.37 -21.86
N GLY A 154 15.17 -13.20 -22.40
CA GLY A 154 14.08 -12.94 -23.34
C GLY A 154 14.44 -13.21 -24.81
N PRO A 155 13.50 -13.03 -25.74
CA PRO A 155 13.69 -13.32 -27.18
C PRO A 155 14.57 -12.31 -27.91
N GLY A 156 15.16 -11.33 -27.27
CA GLY A 156 16.00 -10.30 -27.88
C GLY A 156 15.23 -9.29 -28.73
N LYS A 157 13.97 -9.00 -28.38
CA LYS A 157 13.14 -8.04 -29.11
C LYS A 157 13.24 -6.65 -28.50
N LEU A 158 13.58 -5.68 -29.34
CA LEU A 158 13.53 -4.27 -28.99
C LEU A 158 12.11 -3.74 -29.25
N LEU A 159 11.43 -3.28 -28.19
CA LEU A 159 10.08 -2.70 -28.28
C LEU A 159 10.16 -1.18 -28.56
N ALA A 160 10.91 -0.80 -29.58
CA ALA A 160 11.10 0.59 -30.00
C ALA A 160 11.38 0.65 -31.52
N ASN A 161 11.19 1.82 -32.13
CA ASN A 161 11.45 2.02 -33.54
C ASN A 161 12.95 2.08 -33.83
N VAL A 162 13.37 1.39 -34.88
CA VAL A 162 14.71 1.45 -35.42
C VAL A 162 14.61 1.68 -36.93
N THR A 163 15.42 2.62 -37.49
CA THR A 163 15.41 2.92 -38.90
C THR A 163 15.73 1.68 -39.72
N GLY A 164 14.89 1.37 -40.72
CA GLY A 164 15.05 0.22 -41.59
C GLY A 164 14.58 -1.13 -41.04
N VAL A 165 14.01 -1.12 -39.84
CA VAL A 165 13.43 -2.32 -39.20
C VAL A 165 11.92 -2.14 -39.04
N GLU A 166 11.15 -3.22 -39.23
CA GLU A 166 9.70 -3.19 -38.99
C GLU A 166 9.38 -2.83 -37.52
N THR A 167 8.43 -1.90 -37.33
CA THR A 167 8.01 -1.48 -36.00
C THR A 167 7.34 -2.64 -35.27
N PRO A 168 7.77 -2.97 -34.05
CA PRO A 168 7.14 -4.05 -33.30
C PRO A 168 5.72 -3.69 -32.89
N ILE A 169 4.83 -4.68 -32.89
CA ILE A 169 3.44 -4.54 -32.45
C ILE A 169 3.36 -5.05 -31.02
N ILE A 170 2.81 -4.22 -30.13
CA ILE A 170 2.50 -4.59 -28.75
C ILE A 170 0.97 -4.64 -28.62
N THR A 171 0.44 -5.81 -28.25
CA THR A 171 -0.98 -5.98 -27.99
C THR A 171 -1.25 -5.94 -26.49
N MET A 172 -2.07 -5.00 -26.04
CA MET A 172 -2.55 -4.95 -24.66
C MET A 172 -3.99 -5.43 -24.59
N LEU A 173 -4.25 -6.37 -23.69
CA LEU A 173 -5.58 -6.90 -23.42
C LEU A 173 -6.17 -6.16 -22.22
N GLY A 174 -7.11 -5.24 -22.48
CA GLY A 174 -7.74 -4.36 -21.51
C GLY A 174 -7.30 -2.90 -21.65
N CYS A 175 -8.27 -1.98 -21.49
CA CYS A 175 -8.07 -0.54 -21.59
C CYS A 175 -8.66 0.20 -20.38
N GLY A 176 -8.58 -0.41 -19.19
CA GLY A 176 -8.84 0.24 -17.91
C GLY A 176 -7.66 1.10 -17.47
N VAL A 177 -7.68 1.59 -16.22
CA VAL A 177 -6.62 2.46 -15.66
C VAL A 177 -5.24 1.82 -15.72
N VAL A 178 -5.14 0.50 -15.58
CA VAL A 178 -3.87 -0.25 -15.68
C VAL A 178 -3.37 -0.33 -17.12
N GLY A 179 -4.28 -0.45 -18.11
CA GLY A 179 -3.93 -0.65 -19.53
C GLY A 179 -3.74 0.64 -20.32
N LEU A 180 -4.02 1.80 -19.72
CA LEU A 180 -3.84 3.12 -20.31
C LEU A 180 -2.58 3.80 -19.76
#